data_2436e9c22dcfb8d47ce421930a7ecca3
#
_entry.id   2436e9c22dcfb8d47ce421930a7ecca3
#
_cell.length_a   1.000
_cell.length_b   1.000
_cell.length_c   1.000
_cell.angle_alpha   90.00
_cell.angle_beta   90.00
_cell.angle_gamma   90.00
#
_symmetry.space_group_name_H-M   'P 1'
#
loop_
_entity.id
_entity.type
_entity.pdbx_description
1 polymer ?
#
loop_
_entity_poly.entity_id
_entity_poly.type
_entity_poly.pdbx_seq_one_letter_code
_entity_poly.pdbx_strand_id
1 'polypeptide(L)'
;LGLVGSEMCIRDSQLTALIAEAGPMGVPSRPTSRGMYVDRIDNQLLDAVLRLARLLDTPKDIAMLAPLINREILYRLLRGPQGYRLYEIAVANSQSHRVSQAIKWLNGNFEQPLRIDDLAREVNLSVSTLHHRFKAITAMSPLQYQKQLRLQEARRLMIAEGLEASAAGYRVGYESPSQFSREYSRLFGAPPLRDLARLRQSI
;
A
#
# COMPACT_ATOMS: atom_id res chain seq x y z
N LEU A 1 -0.54 -1.46 -12.22
CA LEU A 1 -0.22 -1.08 -10.81
C LEU A 1 -0.99 0.18 -10.33
N GLY A 2 -1.91 0.72 -11.15
CA GLY A 2 -2.85 1.79 -10.76
C GLY A 2 -4.00 1.34 -9.85
N LEU A 3 -4.01 0.10 -9.40
CA LEU A 3 -5.09 -0.51 -8.60
C LEU A 3 -4.96 -0.32 -7.08
N VAL A 4 -3.83 0.15 -6.58
CA VAL A 4 -3.55 0.15 -5.13
C VAL A 4 -4.38 1.19 -4.36
N GLY A 5 -4.73 2.31 -4.97
CA GLY A 5 -5.46 3.40 -4.28
C GLY A 5 -6.96 3.16 -4.10
N SER A 6 -7.65 2.67 -5.14
CA SER A 6 -9.09 2.41 -5.08
C SER A 6 -9.41 1.11 -4.33
N GLU A 7 -8.57 0.09 -4.45
CA GLU A 7 -8.75 -1.19 -3.76
C GLU A 7 -8.53 -1.08 -2.25
N MET A 8 -7.63 -0.21 -1.78
CA MET A 8 -7.44 -0.02 -0.35
C MET A 8 -8.66 0.61 0.32
N CYS A 9 -9.38 1.51 -0.37
CA CYS A 9 -10.65 2.09 0.10
C CYS A 9 -11.77 1.04 0.23
N ILE A 10 -11.86 0.14 -0.76
CA ILE A 10 -12.88 -0.92 -0.77
C ILE A 10 -12.60 -1.92 0.36
N ARG A 11 -11.33 -2.25 0.59
CA ARG A 11 -10.91 -3.16 1.67
C ARG A 11 -11.17 -2.60 3.06
N ASP A 12 -10.96 -1.30 3.28
CA ASP A 12 -11.23 -0.65 4.58
C ASP A 12 -12.72 -0.68 4.91
N SER A 13 -13.59 -0.41 3.95
CA SER A 13 -15.04 -0.47 4.14
C SER A 13 -15.54 -1.91 4.34
N GLN A 14 -14.99 -2.87 3.60
CA GLN A 14 -15.31 -4.28 3.75
C GLN A 14 -14.84 -4.85 5.09
N LEU A 15 -13.62 -4.46 5.54
CA LEU A 15 -13.10 -4.87 6.83
C LEU A 15 -13.92 -4.31 7.99
N THR A 16 -14.32 -3.03 7.92
CA THR A 16 -15.18 -2.40 8.94
C THR A 16 -16.55 -3.05 8.99
N ALA A 17 -17.17 -3.34 7.84
CA ALA A 17 -18.44 -4.06 7.76
C ALA A 17 -18.31 -5.48 8.32
N LEU A 18 -17.23 -6.18 7.97
CA LEU A 18 -16.98 -7.54 8.44
C LEU A 18 -16.77 -7.61 9.97
N ILE A 19 -16.09 -6.61 10.55
CA ILE A 19 -15.92 -6.49 12.01
C ILE A 19 -17.27 -6.25 12.70
N ALA A 20 -18.10 -5.40 12.12
CA ALA A 20 -19.43 -5.13 12.67
C ALA A 20 -20.33 -6.39 12.67
N GLU A 21 -20.23 -7.22 11.63
CA GLU A 21 -20.98 -8.48 11.52
C GLU A 21 -20.40 -9.60 12.38
N ALA A 22 -19.06 -9.71 12.47
CA ALA A 22 -18.40 -10.79 13.21
C ALA A 22 -18.51 -10.62 14.74
N GLY A 23 -18.94 -9.45 15.23
CA GLY A 23 -19.05 -9.13 16.65
C GLY A 23 -17.69 -8.86 17.32
N PRO A 24 -17.70 -8.50 18.62
CA PRO A 24 -16.48 -8.19 19.34
C PRO A 24 -15.59 -9.44 19.45
N MET A 25 -14.45 -9.39 18.81
CA MET A 25 -13.39 -10.39 18.97
C MET A 25 -12.51 -10.00 20.14
N GLY A 26 -12.13 -10.99 20.96
CA GLY A 26 -11.25 -10.76 22.11
C GLY A 26 -9.94 -10.12 21.64
N VAL A 27 -9.71 -8.88 22.03
CA VAL A 27 -8.49 -8.13 21.72
C VAL A 27 -7.41 -8.59 22.69
N PRO A 28 -6.32 -9.21 22.24
CA PRO A 28 -5.19 -9.50 23.10
C PRO A 28 -4.55 -8.19 23.59
N SER A 29 -4.27 -8.11 24.88
CA SER A 29 -3.82 -6.90 25.57
C SER A 29 -2.37 -6.49 25.32
N ARG A 30 -1.72 -6.85 24.22
CA ARG A 30 -0.32 -6.50 23.97
C ARG A 30 -0.14 -5.71 22.68
N PRO A 31 0.23 -4.43 22.78
CA PRO A 31 0.67 -3.66 21.61
C PRO A 31 2.03 -4.18 21.15
N THR A 32 2.08 -4.80 19.98
CA THR A 32 3.35 -5.15 19.36
C THR A 32 3.74 -4.06 18.36
N SER A 33 4.95 -3.54 18.53
CA SER A 33 5.46 -2.33 17.88
C SER A 33 5.89 -2.49 16.42
N ARG A 34 5.77 -3.66 15.78
CA ARG A 34 6.24 -3.90 14.41
C ARG A 34 5.08 -3.94 13.42
N GLY A 35 5.16 -3.11 12.37
CA GLY A 35 4.15 -3.06 11.30
C GLY A 35 4.22 -4.23 10.31
N MET A 36 5.34 -4.95 10.26
CA MET A 36 5.51 -6.15 9.42
C MET A 36 5.64 -7.38 10.30
N TYR A 37 4.93 -8.44 9.95
CA TYR A 37 4.88 -9.69 10.68
C TYR A 37 4.86 -10.88 9.72
N VAL A 38 5.51 -11.96 10.10
CA VAL A 38 5.52 -13.23 9.38
C VAL A 38 4.92 -14.30 10.28
N ASP A 39 3.89 -14.98 9.80
CA ASP A 39 3.24 -16.10 10.49
C ASP A 39 3.01 -17.27 9.54
N ARG A 40 2.70 -18.44 10.09
CA ARG A 40 2.35 -19.60 9.29
C ARG A 40 0.95 -19.42 8.73
N ILE A 41 0.81 -19.64 7.44
CA ILE A 41 -0.51 -19.65 6.77
C ILE A 41 -1.19 -20.99 7.09
N ASP A 42 -2.46 -20.95 7.50
CA ASP A 42 -3.26 -22.15 7.63
C ASP A 42 -3.77 -22.65 6.26
N ASN A 43 -4.13 -23.94 6.20
CA ASN A 43 -4.56 -24.56 4.95
C ASN A 43 -5.82 -23.91 4.35
N GLN A 44 -6.71 -23.40 5.19
CA GLN A 44 -7.97 -22.80 4.72
C GLN A 44 -7.72 -21.41 4.14
N LEU A 45 -6.81 -20.64 4.75
CA LEU A 45 -6.39 -19.34 4.19
C LEU A 45 -5.64 -19.53 2.90
N LEU A 46 -4.74 -20.52 2.85
CA LEU A 46 -4.00 -20.87 1.62
C LEU A 46 -4.94 -21.28 0.49
N ASP A 47 -5.95 -22.11 0.77
CA ASP A 47 -6.95 -22.51 -0.22
C ASP A 47 -7.72 -21.30 -0.76
N ALA A 48 -8.16 -20.39 0.10
CA ALA A 48 -8.85 -19.19 -0.32
C ALA A 48 -7.98 -18.30 -1.24
N VAL A 49 -6.68 -18.15 -0.91
CA VAL A 49 -5.73 -17.41 -1.76
C VAL A 49 -5.53 -18.10 -3.10
N LEU A 50 -5.39 -19.43 -3.12
CA LEU A 50 -5.25 -20.19 -4.36
C LEU A 50 -6.51 -20.09 -5.24
N ARG A 51 -7.71 -20.14 -4.65
CA ARG A 51 -8.98 -19.94 -5.38
C ARG A 51 -9.03 -18.53 -6.00
N LEU A 52 -8.59 -17.51 -5.27
CA LEU A 52 -8.50 -16.16 -5.82
C LEU A 52 -7.54 -16.08 -7.01
N ALA A 53 -6.36 -16.70 -6.89
CA ALA A 53 -5.38 -16.73 -7.97
C ALA A 53 -5.90 -17.48 -9.22
N ARG A 54 -6.62 -18.59 -9.03
CA ARG A 54 -7.23 -19.38 -10.13
C ARG A 54 -8.29 -18.62 -10.90
N LEU A 55 -8.87 -17.54 -10.37
CA LEU A 55 -9.79 -16.70 -11.13
C LEU A 55 -9.12 -16.00 -12.33
N LEU A 56 -7.80 -15.92 -12.36
CA LEU A 56 -7.07 -15.42 -13.52
C LEU A 56 -7.27 -16.31 -14.75
N ASP A 57 -7.56 -17.61 -14.55
CA ASP A 57 -7.85 -18.57 -15.60
C ASP A 57 -9.31 -18.43 -16.12
N THR A 58 -10.18 -17.77 -15.34
CA THR A 58 -11.58 -17.53 -15.66
C THR A 58 -11.97 -16.07 -15.49
N PRO A 59 -11.48 -15.14 -16.33
CA PRO A 59 -11.65 -13.68 -16.13
C PRO A 59 -13.10 -13.22 -16.02
N LYS A 60 -14.04 -13.94 -16.63
CA LYS A 60 -15.47 -13.64 -16.57
C LYS A 60 -16.05 -13.74 -15.16
N ASP A 61 -15.45 -14.57 -14.31
CA ASP A 61 -15.93 -14.85 -12.96
C ASP A 61 -15.33 -13.90 -11.92
N ILE A 62 -14.30 -13.14 -12.27
CA ILE A 62 -13.57 -12.23 -11.35
C ILE A 62 -14.54 -11.24 -10.69
N ALA A 63 -15.40 -10.61 -11.47
CA ALA A 63 -16.30 -9.56 -10.96
C ALA A 63 -17.24 -10.07 -9.85
N MET A 64 -17.68 -11.33 -9.95
CA MET A 64 -18.61 -11.92 -8.98
C MET A 64 -17.90 -12.68 -7.86
N LEU A 65 -16.87 -13.46 -8.17
CA LEU A 65 -16.25 -14.35 -7.18
C LEU A 65 -15.12 -13.69 -6.39
N ALA A 66 -14.36 -12.78 -7.00
CA ALA A 66 -13.24 -12.14 -6.28
C ALA A 66 -13.68 -11.37 -5.02
N PRO A 67 -14.79 -10.61 -4.99
CA PRO A 67 -15.27 -9.97 -3.77
C PRO A 67 -15.62 -10.96 -2.66
N LEU A 68 -16.22 -12.11 -2.99
CA LEU A 68 -16.59 -13.15 -2.03
C LEU A 68 -15.36 -13.82 -1.43
N ILE A 69 -14.41 -14.20 -2.27
CA ILE A 69 -13.16 -14.83 -1.83
C ILE A 69 -12.30 -13.84 -1.01
N ASN A 70 -12.22 -12.58 -1.42
CA ASN A 70 -11.55 -11.55 -0.64
C ASN A 70 -12.18 -11.37 0.74
N ARG A 71 -13.51 -11.41 0.83
CA ARG A 71 -14.23 -11.36 2.11
C ARG A 71 -13.89 -12.57 3.00
N GLU A 72 -13.81 -13.76 2.42
CA GLU A 72 -13.41 -14.98 3.14
C GLU A 72 -11.96 -14.83 3.66
N ILE A 73 -11.02 -14.38 2.82
CA ILE A 73 -9.62 -14.14 3.21
C ILE A 73 -9.56 -13.17 4.39
N LEU A 74 -10.24 -12.02 4.29
CA LEU A 74 -10.29 -11.03 5.38
C LEU A 74 -10.87 -11.60 6.67
N TYR A 75 -11.95 -12.39 6.58
CA TYR A 75 -12.54 -13.07 7.73
C TYR A 75 -11.56 -14.04 8.40
N ARG A 76 -10.86 -14.86 7.62
CA ARG A 76 -9.87 -15.81 8.14
C ARG A 76 -8.70 -15.09 8.80
N LEU A 77 -8.20 -14.02 8.19
CA LEU A 77 -7.16 -13.18 8.76
C LEU A 77 -7.62 -12.53 10.08
N LEU A 78 -8.87 -12.04 10.15
CA LEU A 78 -9.46 -11.48 11.37
C LEU A 78 -9.56 -12.52 12.49
N ARG A 79 -9.88 -13.76 12.16
CA ARG A 79 -9.97 -14.86 13.14
C ARG A 79 -8.62 -15.48 13.49
N GLY A 80 -7.59 -15.19 12.72
CA GLY A 80 -6.24 -15.68 12.92
C GLY A 80 -5.51 -15.00 14.09
N PRO A 81 -4.31 -15.49 14.44
CA PRO A 81 -3.52 -15.01 15.59
C PRO A 81 -3.22 -13.51 15.57
N GLN A 82 -3.23 -12.90 14.38
CA GLN A 82 -2.95 -11.47 14.16
C GLN A 82 -4.20 -10.64 13.85
N GLY A 83 -5.39 -11.20 14.00
CA GLY A 83 -6.67 -10.52 13.68
C GLY A 83 -6.87 -9.21 14.46
N TYR A 84 -6.34 -9.13 15.68
CA TYR A 84 -6.37 -7.89 16.47
C TYR A 84 -5.72 -6.70 15.74
N ARG A 85 -4.70 -6.92 14.91
CA ARG A 85 -4.05 -5.86 14.13
C ARG A 85 -4.96 -5.31 13.04
N LEU A 86 -5.69 -6.20 12.37
CA LEU A 86 -6.70 -5.77 11.40
C LEU A 86 -7.84 -5.02 12.08
N TYR A 87 -8.21 -5.46 13.28
CA TYR A 87 -9.20 -4.74 14.09
C TYR A 87 -8.71 -3.34 14.49
N GLU A 88 -7.45 -3.19 14.96
CA GLU A 88 -6.85 -1.89 15.26
C GLU A 88 -6.80 -0.95 14.05
N ILE A 89 -6.51 -1.47 12.87
CA ILE A 89 -6.52 -0.69 11.62
C ILE A 89 -7.92 -0.21 11.28
N ALA A 90 -8.93 -1.05 11.49
CA ALA A 90 -10.32 -0.73 11.16
C ALA A 90 -11.00 0.20 12.16
N VAL A 91 -10.56 0.23 13.42
CA VAL A 91 -11.15 1.12 14.43
C VAL A 91 -10.76 2.57 14.16
N ALA A 92 -11.75 3.40 13.85
CA ALA A 92 -11.58 4.78 13.37
C ALA A 92 -10.73 5.70 14.26
N ASN A 93 -10.62 5.40 15.54
CA ASN A 93 -9.83 6.17 16.52
C ASN A 93 -8.44 5.56 16.79
N SER A 94 -8.08 4.44 16.16
CA SER A 94 -6.76 3.85 16.35
C SER A 94 -5.68 4.69 15.66
N GLN A 95 -4.51 4.74 16.25
CA GLN A 95 -3.36 5.43 15.62
C GLN A 95 -2.90 4.73 14.33
N SER A 96 -3.08 3.42 14.23
CA SER A 96 -2.82 2.64 13.02
C SER A 96 -3.77 3.04 11.90
N HIS A 97 -5.05 3.28 12.19
CA HIS A 97 -6.02 3.81 11.22
C HIS A 97 -5.60 5.18 10.67
N ARG A 98 -5.13 6.09 11.54
CA ARG A 98 -4.65 7.42 11.10
C ARG A 98 -3.43 7.33 10.20
N VAL A 99 -2.51 6.40 10.46
CA VAL A 99 -1.37 6.15 9.55
C VAL A 99 -1.86 5.57 8.23
N SER A 100 -2.84 4.67 8.23
CA SER A 100 -3.45 4.17 6.99
C SER A 100 -4.10 5.28 6.18
N GLN A 101 -4.76 6.25 6.83
CA GLN A 101 -5.26 7.45 6.17
C GLN A 101 -4.12 8.30 5.57
N ALA A 102 -2.99 8.46 6.28
CA ALA A 102 -1.83 9.16 5.74
C ALA A 102 -1.23 8.46 4.50
N ILE A 103 -1.14 7.14 4.52
CA ILE A 103 -0.70 6.34 3.36
C ILE A 103 -1.66 6.54 2.17
N LYS A 104 -2.96 6.50 2.43
CA LYS A 104 -3.99 6.72 1.40
C LYS A 104 -3.89 8.12 0.80
N TRP A 105 -3.72 9.12 1.64
CA TRP A 105 -3.53 10.50 1.19
C TRP A 105 -2.27 10.63 0.31
N LEU A 106 -1.15 10.05 0.73
CA LEU A 106 0.08 10.04 -0.06
C LEU A 106 -0.08 9.35 -1.41
N ASN A 107 -0.79 8.23 -1.46
CA ASN A 107 -1.06 7.51 -2.71
C ASN A 107 -1.91 8.34 -3.69
N GLY A 108 -2.81 9.18 -3.20
CA GLY A 108 -3.62 10.07 -4.03
C GLY A 108 -2.97 11.41 -4.37
N ASN A 109 -1.88 11.81 -3.68
CA ASN A 109 -1.29 13.13 -3.80
C ASN A 109 0.23 13.12 -3.95
N PHE A 110 0.83 11.99 -4.36
CA PHE A 110 2.29 11.86 -4.40
C PHE A 110 2.98 12.81 -5.37
N GLU A 111 2.29 13.26 -6.41
CA GLU A 111 2.83 14.19 -7.41
C GLU A 111 3.07 15.59 -6.85
N GLN A 112 2.33 15.97 -5.81
CA GLN A 112 2.40 17.32 -5.22
C GLN A 112 3.51 17.43 -4.16
N PRO A 113 4.05 18.63 -3.91
CA PRO A 113 4.98 18.86 -2.81
C PRO A 113 4.35 18.48 -1.47
N LEU A 114 5.03 17.61 -0.71
CA LEU A 114 4.57 17.17 0.60
C LEU A 114 5.06 18.10 1.69
N ARG A 115 4.13 18.73 2.40
CA ARG A 115 4.38 19.40 3.68
C ARG A 115 3.92 18.49 4.81
N ILE A 116 4.85 18.07 5.64
CA ILE A 116 4.57 17.09 6.72
C ILE A 116 3.54 17.62 7.72
N ASP A 117 3.57 18.94 7.98
CA ASP A 117 2.60 19.58 8.86
C ASP A 117 1.17 19.46 8.33
N ASP A 118 0.99 19.59 7.02
CA ASP A 118 -0.32 19.46 6.37
C ASP A 118 -0.83 18.02 6.46
N LEU A 119 0.03 17.04 6.17
CA LEU A 119 -0.31 15.62 6.31
C LEU A 119 -0.66 15.27 7.78
N ALA A 120 0.09 15.79 8.74
CA ALA A 120 -0.15 15.54 10.15
C ALA A 120 -1.51 16.10 10.60
N ARG A 121 -1.87 17.32 10.14
CA ARG A 121 -3.19 17.94 10.38
C ARG A 121 -4.32 17.13 9.74
N GLU A 122 -4.14 16.70 8.50
CA GLU A 122 -5.14 15.90 7.76
C GLU A 122 -5.54 14.62 8.52
N VAL A 123 -4.56 13.96 9.15
CA VAL A 123 -4.81 12.71 9.89
C VAL A 123 -4.94 12.90 11.40
N ASN A 124 -5.05 14.15 11.87
CA ASN A 124 -5.19 14.50 13.30
C ASN A 124 -4.09 13.86 14.18
N LEU A 125 -2.84 13.96 13.75
CA LEU A 125 -1.65 13.56 14.51
C LEU A 125 -0.69 14.73 14.68
N SER A 126 0.11 14.72 15.73
CA SER A 126 1.29 15.58 15.78
C SER A 126 2.34 15.09 14.77
N VAL A 127 3.20 15.98 14.27
CA VAL A 127 4.27 15.65 13.33
C VAL A 127 5.17 14.53 13.87
N SER A 128 5.57 14.61 15.14
CA SER A 128 6.42 13.58 15.77
C SER A 128 5.72 12.23 15.85
N THR A 129 4.43 12.20 16.23
CA THR A 129 3.63 10.98 16.30
C THR A 129 3.46 10.37 14.90
N LEU A 130 3.17 11.21 13.89
CA LEU A 130 3.08 10.76 12.50
C LEU A 130 4.40 10.10 12.06
N HIS A 131 5.54 10.78 12.23
CA HIS A 131 6.84 10.23 11.84
C HIS A 131 7.13 8.90 12.53
N HIS A 132 6.95 8.84 13.85
CA HIS A 132 7.23 7.63 14.63
C HIS A 132 6.35 6.47 14.19
N ARG A 133 5.03 6.68 14.11
CA ARG A 133 4.07 5.62 13.75
C ARG A 133 4.16 5.22 12.30
N PHE A 134 4.31 6.19 11.40
CA PHE A 134 4.47 5.91 9.98
C PHE A 134 5.70 5.05 9.72
N LYS A 135 6.85 5.39 10.35
CA LYS A 135 8.07 4.60 10.24
C LYS A 135 7.94 3.21 10.88
N ALA A 136 7.22 3.09 11.99
CA ALA A 136 6.98 1.80 12.63
C ALA A 136 6.17 0.83 11.73
N ILE A 137 5.23 1.37 10.93
CA ILE A 137 4.37 0.58 10.05
C ILE A 137 5.02 0.32 8.69
N THR A 138 5.62 1.35 8.07
CA THR A 138 6.12 1.29 6.69
C THR A 138 7.63 1.05 6.59
N ALA A 139 8.37 1.11 7.71
CA ALA A 139 9.83 1.17 7.82
C ALA A 139 10.46 2.42 7.14
N MET A 140 9.66 3.38 6.71
CA MET A 140 10.08 4.59 6.00
C MET A 140 9.50 5.84 6.64
N SER A 141 10.14 7.01 6.41
CA SER A 141 9.50 8.28 6.67
C SER A 141 8.44 8.59 5.60
N PRO A 142 7.44 9.46 5.87
CA PRO A 142 6.46 9.86 4.86
C PRO A 142 7.09 10.42 3.57
N LEU A 143 8.15 11.23 3.69
CA LEU A 143 8.90 11.76 2.54
C LEU A 143 9.61 10.67 1.73
N GLN A 144 10.21 9.68 2.40
CA GLN A 144 10.83 8.53 1.71
C GLN A 144 9.77 7.70 0.99
N TYR A 145 8.61 7.51 1.62
CA TYR A 145 7.49 6.79 1.04
C TYR A 145 6.97 7.50 -0.22
N GLN A 146 6.72 8.82 -0.16
CA GLN A 146 6.33 9.61 -1.32
C GLN A 146 7.35 9.50 -2.47
N LYS A 147 8.65 9.63 -2.17
CA LYS A 147 9.70 9.47 -3.20
C LYS A 147 9.64 8.10 -3.86
N GLN A 148 9.43 7.06 -3.10
CA GLN A 148 9.31 5.70 -3.64
C GLN A 148 8.10 5.56 -4.55
N LEU A 149 6.93 6.11 -4.16
CA LEU A 149 5.74 6.15 -5.02
C LEU A 149 6.03 6.86 -6.34
N ARG A 150 6.62 8.06 -6.30
CA ARG A 150 7.01 8.82 -7.49
C ARG A 150 7.90 8.01 -8.44
N LEU A 151 8.93 7.37 -7.91
CA LEU A 151 9.87 6.60 -8.71
C LEU A 151 9.24 5.34 -9.31
N GLN A 152 8.40 4.65 -8.56
CA GLN A 152 7.66 3.48 -9.06
C GLN A 152 6.67 3.88 -10.15
N GLU A 153 5.92 4.96 -9.96
CA GLU A 153 4.98 5.45 -10.98
C GLU A 153 5.71 5.96 -12.23
N ALA A 154 6.82 6.69 -12.07
CA ALA A 154 7.63 7.09 -13.23
C ALA A 154 8.11 5.88 -14.02
N ARG A 155 8.55 4.81 -13.35
CA ARG A 155 8.94 3.55 -13.99
C ARG A 155 7.78 2.92 -14.75
N ARG A 156 6.59 2.89 -14.15
CA ARG A 156 5.37 2.40 -14.80
C ARG A 156 5.05 3.20 -16.06
N LEU A 157 5.06 4.54 -15.97
CA LEU A 157 4.79 5.44 -17.09
C LEU A 157 5.78 5.23 -18.25
N MET A 158 7.05 5.08 -17.94
CA MET A 158 8.08 4.82 -18.97
C MET A 158 7.91 3.44 -19.64
N ILE A 159 7.45 2.42 -18.90
CA ILE A 159 7.24 1.07 -19.43
C ILE A 159 5.92 1.00 -20.22
N ALA A 160 4.81 1.42 -19.61
CA ALA A 160 3.47 1.22 -20.13
C ALA A 160 3.07 2.26 -21.18
N GLU A 161 3.52 3.52 -21.01
CA GLU A 161 3.15 4.64 -21.89
C GLU A 161 4.29 5.10 -22.79
N GLY A 162 5.50 4.51 -22.64
CA GLY A 162 6.66 4.87 -23.46
C GLY A 162 7.20 6.28 -23.20
N LEU A 163 6.86 6.89 -22.06
CA LEU A 163 7.31 8.24 -21.74
C LEU A 163 8.85 8.31 -21.62
N GLU A 164 9.42 9.41 -22.07
CA GLU A 164 10.83 9.71 -21.83
C GLU A 164 11.07 9.94 -20.32
N ALA A 165 12.30 9.64 -19.88
CA ALA A 165 12.68 9.72 -18.46
C ALA A 165 12.47 11.09 -17.84
N SER A 166 12.79 12.17 -18.59
CA SER A 166 12.56 13.55 -18.15
C SER A 166 11.07 13.86 -18.00
N ALA A 167 10.27 13.49 -18.97
CA ALA A 167 8.82 13.70 -18.98
C ALA A 167 8.16 12.90 -17.83
N ALA A 168 8.54 11.64 -17.65
CA ALA A 168 8.07 10.82 -16.53
C ALA A 168 8.43 11.43 -15.17
N GLY A 169 9.67 11.94 -15.02
CA GLY A 169 10.11 12.63 -13.82
C GLY A 169 9.24 13.86 -13.50
N TYR A 170 9.00 14.72 -14.47
CA TYR A 170 8.13 15.90 -14.28
C TYR A 170 6.70 15.49 -13.92
N ARG A 171 6.14 14.50 -14.59
CA ARG A 171 4.76 14.05 -14.37
C ARG A 171 4.52 13.52 -12.97
N VAL A 172 5.53 12.95 -12.33
CA VAL A 172 5.43 12.48 -10.94
C VAL A 172 5.89 13.50 -9.90
N GLY A 173 6.13 14.75 -10.30
CA GLY A 173 6.38 15.87 -9.40
C GLY A 173 7.87 16.12 -9.08
N TYR A 174 8.82 15.66 -9.91
CA TYR A 174 10.21 16.11 -9.83
C TYR A 174 10.38 17.43 -10.63
N GLU A 175 11.06 18.39 -10.03
CA GLU A 175 11.38 19.66 -10.68
C GLU A 175 12.69 19.61 -11.48
N SER A 176 13.53 18.60 -11.20
CA SER A 176 14.85 18.45 -11.82
C SER A 176 15.07 17.04 -12.35
N PRO A 177 15.30 16.89 -13.68
CA PRO A 177 15.67 15.60 -14.29
C PRO A 177 16.94 14.98 -13.67
N SER A 178 17.90 15.83 -13.28
CA SER A 178 19.13 15.36 -12.63
C SER A 178 18.88 14.78 -11.24
N GLN A 179 17.98 15.39 -10.46
CA GLN A 179 17.55 14.85 -9.16
C GLN A 179 16.80 13.54 -9.36
N PHE A 180 15.83 13.51 -10.27
CA PHE A 180 15.09 12.31 -10.63
C PHE A 180 16.03 11.14 -10.99
N SER A 181 16.96 11.35 -11.93
CA SER A 181 17.86 10.31 -12.39
C SER A 181 18.77 9.75 -11.27
N ARG A 182 19.25 10.60 -10.37
CA ARG A 182 20.05 10.17 -9.21
C ARG A 182 19.23 9.34 -8.22
N GLU A 183 18.02 9.79 -7.87
CA GLU A 183 17.16 9.08 -6.93
C GLU A 183 16.64 7.78 -7.54
N TYR A 184 16.32 7.78 -8.84
CA TYR A 184 15.94 6.59 -9.60
C TYR A 184 17.05 5.53 -9.58
N SER A 185 18.28 5.94 -9.92
CA SER A 185 19.44 5.03 -9.93
C SER A 185 19.72 4.43 -8.54
N ARG A 186 19.49 5.21 -7.48
CA ARG A 186 19.65 4.72 -6.10
C ARG A 186 18.61 3.65 -5.74
N LEU A 187 17.37 3.79 -6.22
CA LEU A 187 16.30 2.85 -5.91
C LEU A 187 16.38 1.58 -6.78
N PHE A 188 16.63 1.73 -8.09
CA PHE A 188 16.56 0.61 -9.05
C PHE A 188 17.93 0.07 -9.47
N GLY A 189 19.03 0.63 -8.96
CA GLY A 189 20.37 0.17 -9.23
C GLY A 189 20.93 0.56 -10.61
N ALA A 190 20.15 1.28 -11.44
CA ALA A 190 20.58 1.74 -12.75
C ALA A 190 19.84 3.03 -13.15
N PRO A 191 20.43 3.89 -14.02
CA PRO A 191 19.74 5.04 -14.60
C PRO A 191 18.50 4.60 -15.40
N PRO A 192 17.47 5.49 -15.51
CA PRO A 192 16.19 5.15 -16.13
C PRO A 192 16.28 4.42 -17.46
N LEU A 193 17.06 4.96 -18.41
CA LEU A 193 17.19 4.37 -19.75
C LEU A 193 17.84 2.97 -19.74
N ARG A 194 18.82 2.77 -18.86
CA ARG A 194 19.49 1.47 -18.73
C ARG A 194 18.60 0.43 -18.06
N ASP A 195 17.82 0.84 -17.07
CA ASP A 195 16.85 -0.04 -16.41
C ASP A 195 15.76 -0.47 -17.38
N LEU A 196 15.21 0.44 -18.18
CA LEU A 196 14.23 0.14 -19.22
C LEU A 196 14.76 -0.83 -20.29
N ALA A 197 16.01 -0.63 -20.73
CA ALA A 197 16.63 -1.54 -21.69
C ALA A 197 16.74 -2.97 -21.14
N ARG A 198 17.11 -3.13 -19.86
CA ARG A 198 17.16 -4.45 -19.19
C ARG A 198 15.79 -5.11 -19.11
N LEU A 199 14.76 -4.34 -18.74
CA LEU A 199 13.39 -4.87 -18.61
C LEU A 199 12.81 -5.33 -19.96
N ARG A 200 13.10 -4.59 -21.05
CA ARG A 200 12.65 -4.98 -22.42
C ARG A 200 13.35 -6.24 -22.92
N GLN A 201 14.54 -6.55 -22.44
CA GLN A 201 15.25 -7.77 -22.79
C GLN A 201 14.79 -8.99 -21.98
N SER A 202 14.05 -8.78 -20.90
CA SER A 202 13.59 -9.84 -19.98
C SER A 202 12.14 -10.27 -20.26
N ILE A 203 11.48 -9.65 -21.24
CA ILE A 203 10.14 -9.98 -21.76
C ILE A 203 10.27 -10.71 -23.08
#